data_0d85144c9824197faaaa5b8b8e7d02a3
#
_entry.id   0d85144c9824197faaaa5b8b8e7d02a3
#
_cell.length_a   1.000
_cell.length_b   1.000
_cell.length_c   1.000
_cell.angle_alpha   90.00
_cell.angle_beta   90.00
_cell.angle_gamma   90.00
#
_symmetry.space_group_name_H-M   'P 1'
#
loop_
_entity.id
_entity.type
_entity.pdbx_description
1 polymer ?
#
loop_
_entity_poly.entity_id
_entity_poly.type
_entity_poly.pdbx_seq_one_letter_code
_entity_poly.pdbx_strand_id
1 'polypeptide(L)'
;RDVAPSRGLGDVYKRQTQNVPDDCYNYLTIANIEEVNRYIALPMTATWFTETKKKITTNREQITAELIYYWMISFNIPMECQKWHLNRLLTLIRVFNEKNQPKKKMSQQELYRQHAAINAANRKRFHSKG
;
A
#
# COMPACT_ATOMS: atom_id res chain seq x y z
N ARG A 1 18.45 1.72 -30.13
CA ARG A 1 19.21 2.34 -29.01
C ARG A 1 18.72 1.73 -27.73
N ASP A 2 19.62 1.04 -27.07
CA ASP A 2 19.32 0.30 -25.86
C ASP A 2 18.84 1.27 -24.79
N VAL A 3 17.54 1.20 -24.50
CA VAL A 3 16.97 1.85 -23.34
C VAL A 3 17.54 1.11 -22.14
N ALA A 4 18.37 1.79 -21.35
CA ALA A 4 18.93 1.22 -20.15
C ALA A 4 17.80 0.56 -19.32
N PRO A 5 18.02 -0.67 -18.83
CA PRO A 5 17.01 -1.34 -18.03
C PRO A 5 16.63 -0.47 -16.84
N SER A 6 15.36 -0.49 -16.50
CA SER A 6 14.83 0.34 -15.43
C SER A 6 15.63 0.19 -14.14
N ARG A 7 16.22 1.25 -13.72
CA ARG A 7 17.10 1.32 -12.56
C ARG A 7 16.36 1.47 -11.24
N GLY A 8 15.16 0.97 -11.16
CA GLY A 8 14.36 1.01 -9.94
C GLY A 8 13.10 1.87 -10.06
N LEU A 9 12.30 1.82 -9.02
CA LEU A 9 11.00 2.51 -8.95
C LEU A 9 11.13 4.03 -9.07
N GLY A 10 12.24 4.61 -8.64
CA GLY A 10 12.53 6.03 -8.80
C GLY A 10 12.70 6.46 -10.25
N ASP A 11 13.11 5.55 -11.13
CA ASP A 11 13.32 5.84 -12.54
C ASP A 11 12.04 5.74 -13.38
N VAL A 12 10.94 5.24 -12.81
CA VAL A 12 9.65 5.19 -13.53
C VAL A 12 9.24 6.58 -13.98
N TYR A 13 9.51 7.59 -13.18
CA TYR A 13 9.23 8.99 -13.51
C TYR A 13 10.24 9.55 -14.51
N LYS A 14 11.49 9.13 -14.42
CA LYS A 14 12.55 9.56 -15.35
C LYS A 14 12.44 8.92 -16.73
N ARG A 15 11.74 7.80 -16.86
CA ARG A 15 11.59 7.15 -18.17
C ARG A 15 10.85 7.98 -19.18
N GLN A 16 9.92 8.79 -18.76
CA GLN A 16 9.20 9.70 -19.66
C GLN A 16 10.05 10.90 -20.06
N THR A 17 11.09 11.19 -19.29
CA THR A 17 12.00 12.31 -19.48
C THR A 17 13.38 11.89 -19.96
N GLN A 18 13.57 10.62 -20.32
CA GLN A 18 14.83 10.17 -20.92
C GLN A 18 15.10 10.93 -22.22
N ASN A 19 16.28 11.50 -22.34
CA ASN A 19 16.74 12.36 -23.43
C ASN A 19 16.14 13.78 -23.43
N VAL A 20 15.58 14.24 -22.33
CA VAL A 20 15.21 15.65 -22.17
C VAL A 20 16.44 16.41 -21.71
N PRO A 21 16.80 17.54 -22.37
CA PRO A 21 17.88 18.41 -21.91
C PRO A 21 17.62 18.90 -20.48
N ASP A 22 18.67 19.03 -19.69
CA ASP A 22 18.55 19.48 -18.28
C ASP A 22 17.89 20.85 -18.16
N ASP A 23 18.03 21.69 -19.19
CA ASP A 23 17.41 23.01 -19.25
C ASP A 23 15.88 22.98 -19.18
N CYS A 24 15.23 21.87 -19.55
CA CYS A 24 13.77 21.72 -19.48
C CYS A 24 13.23 21.81 -18.05
N TYR A 25 14.05 21.47 -17.07
CA TYR A 25 13.62 21.57 -15.65
C TYR A 25 13.46 23.02 -15.19
N ASN A 26 14.13 23.96 -15.86
CA ASN A 26 14.01 25.39 -15.57
C ASN A 26 12.67 25.98 -16.03
N TYR A 27 11.95 25.29 -16.89
CA TYR A 27 10.64 25.72 -17.41
C TYR A 27 9.46 25.13 -16.64
N LEU A 28 9.72 24.32 -15.59
CA LEU A 28 8.67 23.76 -14.75
C LEU A 28 7.97 24.87 -13.98
N THR A 29 6.68 24.97 -14.17
CA THR A 29 5.81 25.87 -13.40
C THR A 29 5.34 25.22 -12.10
N ILE A 30 4.92 26.03 -11.14
CA ILE A 30 4.31 25.53 -9.89
C ILE A 30 3.10 24.64 -10.21
N ALA A 31 2.29 25.00 -11.20
CA ALA A 31 1.16 24.19 -11.61
C ALA A 31 1.55 22.79 -12.08
N ASN A 32 2.66 22.65 -12.81
CA ASN A 32 3.17 21.34 -13.22
C ASN A 32 3.59 20.50 -12.01
N ILE A 33 4.25 21.12 -11.04
CA ILE A 33 4.68 20.45 -9.80
C ILE A 33 3.47 20.01 -8.98
N GLU A 34 2.44 20.84 -8.87
CA GLU A 34 1.20 20.50 -8.18
C GLU A 34 0.47 19.32 -8.85
N GLU A 35 0.43 19.29 -10.17
CA GLU A 35 -0.17 18.18 -10.91
C GLU A 35 0.58 16.87 -10.69
N VAL A 36 1.90 16.90 -10.72
CA VAL A 36 2.75 15.73 -10.41
C VAL A 36 2.52 15.27 -8.98
N ASN A 37 2.51 16.18 -8.02
CA ASN A 37 2.26 15.84 -6.61
C ASN A 37 0.87 15.23 -6.41
N ARG A 38 -0.14 15.76 -7.08
CA ARG A 38 -1.48 15.20 -7.07
C ARG A 38 -1.51 13.78 -7.62
N TYR A 39 -0.81 13.52 -8.74
CA TYR A 39 -0.71 12.19 -9.31
C TYR A 39 0.00 11.21 -8.36
N ILE A 40 1.10 11.62 -7.74
CA ILE A 40 1.85 10.80 -6.78
C ILE A 40 0.97 10.41 -5.57
N ALA A 41 0.09 11.32 -5.14
CA ALA A 41 -0.78 11.10 -3.99
C ALA A 41 -1.98 10.19 -4.29
N LEU A 42 -2.31 9.93 -5.57
CA LEU A 42 -3.44 9.08 -5.93
C LEU A 42 -3.26 7.65 -5.41
N PRO A 43 -4.29 7.04 -4.81
CA PRO A 43 -4.19 5.67 -4.30
C PRO A 43 -4.06 4.62 -5.41
N MET A 44 -4.61 4.87 -6.60
CA MET A 44 -4.58 4.00 -7.79
C MET A 44 -5.01 2.55 -7.54
N THR A 45 -5.85 2.35 -6.54
CA THR A 45 -6.36 1.04 -6.12
C THR A 45 -7.76 1.18 -5.55
N ALA A 46 -8.57 0.14 -5.74
CA ALA A 46 -9.89 0.00 -5.12
C ALA A 46 -9.84 -0.78 -3.80
N THR A 47 -8.67 -1.23 -3.38
CA THR A 47 -8.50 -2.03 -2.16
C THR A 47 -8.52 -1.13 -0.94
N TRP A 48 -9.38 -1.43 0.02
CA TRP A 48 -9.50 -0.74 1.29
C TRP A 48 -8.96 -1.62 2.42
N PHE A 49 -8.25 -0.99 3.35
CA PHE A 49 -7.82 -1.64 4.58
C PHE A 49 -8.53 -0.97 5.75
N THR A 50 -9.19 -1.78 6.57
CA THR A 50 -9.71 -1.28 7.84
C THR A 50 -8.53 -1.02 8.76
N GLU A 51 -8.25 0.24 9.02
CA GLU A 51 -7.21 0.61 9.97
C GLU A 51 -7.67 0.29 11.39
N THR A 52 -7.33 -0.88 11.86
CA THR A 52 -7.33 -1.11 13.29
C THR A 52 -6.26 -0.21 13.90
N LYS A 53 -6.63 0.61 14.88
CA LYS A 53 -5.73 1.50 15.64
C LYS A 53 -4.62 0.66 16.29
N LYS A 54 -3.68 0.17 15.52
CA LYS A 54 -2.43 -0.37 16.04
C LYS A 54 -1.65 0.82 16.59
N LYS A 55 -1.28 0.75 17.87
CA LYS A 55 -0.32 1.68 18.46
C LYS A 55 0.82 1.87 17.48
N ILE A 56 1.03 3.11 17.08
CA ILE A 56 2.16 3.51 16.24
C ILE A 56 3.41 3.19 17.05
N THR A 57 3.99 2.03 16.81
CA THR A 57 5.34 1.76 17.29
C THR A 57 6.26 2.67 16.48
N THR A 58 7.06 3.44 17.19
CA THR A 58 7.91 4.54 16.70
C THR A 58 8.99 4.13 15.71
N ASN A 59 9.16 2.87 15.39
CA ASN A 59 10.04 2.39 14.34
C ASN A 59 9.29 2.40 12.99
N ARG A 60 9.19 3.58 12.39
CA ARG A 60 8.87 3.69 10.96
C ARG A 60 10.13 3.33 10.19
N GLU A 61 10.23 2.09 9.78
CA GLU A 61 11.22 1.68 8.81
C GLU A 61 11.00 2.50 7.53
N GLN A 62 12.05 3.18 7.09
CA GLN A 62 11.98 3.96 5.86
C GLN A 62 11.86 3.00 4.68
N ILE A 63 10.83 3.18 3.87
CA ILE A 63 10.61 2.35 2.69
C ILE A 63 11.59 2.80 1.61
N THR A 64 12.57 1.96 1.33
CA THR A 64 13.55 2.14 0.26
C THR A 64 13.20 1.29 -0.95
N ALA A 65 13.81 1.58 -2.10
CA ALA A 65 13.61 0.79 -3.31
C ALA A 65 14.06 -0.67 -3.10
N GLU A 66 15.17 -0.89 -2.42
CA GLU A 66 15.70 -2.22 -2.12
C GLU A 66 14.74 -3.03 -1.25
N LEU A 67 14.10 -2.39 -0.28
CA LEU A 67 13.10 -3.04 0.57
C LEU A 67 11.87 -3.46 -0.24
N ILE A 68 11.45 -2.63 -1.20
CA ILE A 68 10.34 -2.96 -2.09
C ILE A 68 10.70 -4.16 -2.98
N TYR A 69 11.90 -4.19 -3.56
CA TYR A 69 12.36 -5.33 -4.36
C TYR A 69 12.49 -6.60 -3.52
N TYR A 70 12.97 -6.49 -2.29
CA TYR A 70 12.99 -7.61 -1.35
C TYR A 70 11.59 -8.20 -1.14
N TRP A 71 10.59 -7.37 -0.90
CA TRP A 71 9.21 -7.83 -0.75
C TRP A 71 8.67 -8.44 -2.04
N MET A 72 8.94 -7.84 -3.20
CA MET A 72 8.53 -8.39 -4.48
C MET A 72 9.08 -9.80 -4.70
N ILE A 73 10.34 -10.01 -4.41
CA ILE A 73 10.99 -11.33 -4.53
C ILE A 73 10.42 -12.31 -3.50
N SER A 74 10.26 -11.88 -2.24
CA SER A 74 9.76 -12.74 -1.16
C SER A 74 8.32 -13.21 -1.39
N PHE A 75 7.51 -12.39 -2.06
CA PHE A 75 6.12 -12.73 -2.38
C PHE A 75 5.92 -13.26 -3.80
N ASN A 76 7.00 -13.51 -4.53
CA ASN A 76 6.97 -13.91 -5.94
C ASN A 76 6.12 -12.97 -6.83
N ILE A 77 6.19 -11.67 -6.56
CA ILE A 77 5.52 -10.65 -7.37
C ILE A 77 6.31 -10.48 -8.67
N PRO A 78 5.66 -10.57 -9.85
CA PRO A 78 6.34 -10.37 -11.12
C PRO A 78 7.07 -9.03 -11.17
N MET A 79 8.32 -9.04 -11.66
CA MET A 79 9.14 -7.81 -11.74
C MET A 79 8.53 -6.74 -12.66
N GLU A 80 7.63 -7.11 -13.53
CA GLU A 80 6.87 -6.18 -14.38
C GLU A 80 6.04 -5.19 -13.55
N CYS A 81 5.61 -5.59 -12.35
CA CYS A 81 4.87 -4.74 -11.43
C CYS A 81 5.68 -3.55 -10.91
N GLN A 82 7.02 -3.56 -11.05
CA GLN A 82 7.86 -2.40 -10.73
C GLN A 82 7.48 -1.14 -11.54
N LYS A 83 6.82 -1.32 -12.69
CA LYS A 83 6.35 -0.23 -13.56
C LYS A 83 5.03 0.39 -13.12
N TRP A 84 4.37 -0.21 -12.14
CA TRP A 84 3.11 0.28 -11.63
C TRP A 84 3.30 1.56 -10.83
N HIS A 85 2.19 2.26 -10.64
CA HIS A 85 2.16 3.36 -9.68
C HIS A 85 2.57 2.87 -8.29
N LEU A 86 3.43 3.61 -7.60
CA LEU A 86 4.02 3.18 -6.33
C LEU A 86 2.96 2.79 -5.28
N ASN A 87 1.91 3.61 -5.12
CA ASN A 87 0.85 3.33 -4.16
C ASN A 87 0.11 2.02 -4.48
N ARG A 88 -0.08 1.70 -5.76
CA ARG A 88 -0.68 0.44 -6.19
C ARG A 88 0.21 -0.75 -5.84
N LEU A 89 1.51 -0.64 -6.07
CA LEU A 89 2.47 -1.69 -5.73
C LEU A 89 2.56 -1.91 -4.22
N LEU A 90 2.64 -0.83 -3.43
CA LEU A 90 2.66 -0.92 -1.97
C LEU A 90 1.36 -1.53 -1.42
N THR A 91 0.22 -1.22 -2.03
CA THR A 91 -1.06 -1.85 -1.68
C THR A 91 -1.05 -3.35 -1.95
N LEU A 92 -0.51 -3.78 -3.08
CA LEU A 92 -0.36 -5.21 -3.40
C LEU A 92 0.51 -5.92 -2.36
N ILE A 93 1.66 -5.35 -2.02
CA ILE A 93 2.57 -5.88 -0.99
C ILE A 93 1.85 -5.99 0.36
N ARG A 94 1.07 -4.98 0.73
CA ARG A 94 0.28 -5.01 1.96
C ARG A 94 -0.77 -6.12 1.96
N VAL A 95 -1.45 -6.35 0.85
CA VAL A 95 -2.38 -7.48 0.68
C VAL A 95 -1.68 -8.81 0.91
N PHE A 96 -0.49 -9.01 0.32
CA PHE A 96 0.29 -10.22 0.54
C PHE A 96 0.67 -10.40 2.02
N ASN A 97 1.13 -9.34 2.67
CA ASN A 97 1.45 -9.37 4.09
C ASN A 97 0.24 -9.75 4.95
N GLU A 98 -0.92 -9.15 4.72
CA GLU A 98 -2.14 -9.43 5.49
C GLU A 98 -2.67 -10.85 5.26
N LYS A 99 -2.56 -11.35 4.02
CA LYS A 99 -3.00 -12.70 3.67
C LYS A 99 -2.07 -13.78 4.23
N ASN A 100 -0.77 -13.52 4.28
CA ASN A 100 0.24 -14.46 4.75
C ASN A 100 0.48 -14.39 6.26
N GLN A 101 -0.05 -13.37 6.96
CA GLN A 101 0.02 -13.36 8.42
C GLN A 101 -0.78 -14.52 9.00
N PRO A 102 -0.19 -15.32 9.90
CA PRO A 102 -0.94 -16.36 10.59
C PRO A 102 -2.09 -15.69 11.32
N LYS A 103 -3.31 -16.11 11.02
CA LYS A 103 -4.50 -15.63 11.73
C LYS A 103 -4.30 -15.90 13.21
N LYS A 104 -4.19 -14.86 14.01
CA LYS A 104 -4.17 -14.98 15.47
C LYS A 104 -5.41 -15.78 15.86
N LYS A 105 -5.21 -16.99 16.36
CA LYS A 105 -6.31 -17.76 16.95
C LYS A 105 -6.80 -16.94 18.14
N MET A 106 -8.03 -16.47 18.05
CA MET A 106 -8.66 -15.80 19.20
C MET A 106 -8.71 -16.78 20.36
N SER A 107 -8.43 -16.29 21.55
CA SER A 107 -8.59 -17.11 22.74
C SER A 107 -10.08 -17.48 22.89
N GLN A 108 -10.35 -18.66 23.46
CA GLN A 108 -11.72 -19.13 23.65
C GLN A 108 -12.56 -18.11 24.46
N GLN A 109 -11.90 -17.41 25.37
CA GLN A 109 -12.50 -16.36 26.18
C GLN A 109 -12.89 -15.11 25.37
N GLU A 110 -12.07 -14.71 24.42
CA GLU A 110 -12.38 -13.60 23.51
C GLU A 110 -13.51 -13.95 22.54
N LEU A 111 -13.54 -15.20 22.06
CA LEU A 111 -14.64 -15.73 21.24
C LEU A 111 -15.98 -15.65 22.01
N TYR A 112 -16.01 -16.12 23.25
CA TYR A 112 -17.21 -16.03 24.08
C TYR A 112 -17.67 -14.60 24.33
N ARG A 113 -16.75 -13.68 24.60
CA ARG A 113 -17.06 -12.25 24.77
C ARG A 113 -17.62 -11.65 23.49
N GLN A 114 -17.05 -11.97 22.34
CA GLN A 114 -17.53 -11.48 21.07
C GLN A 114 -18.93 -12.01 20.74
N HIS A 115 -19.16 -13.30 20.93
CA HIS A 115 -20.48 -13.90 20.74
C HIS A 115 -21.53 -13.32 21.72
N ALA A 116 -21.16 -13.10 22.96
CA ALA A 116 -22.05 -12.46 23.94
C ALA A 116 -22.41 -11.03 23.53
N ALA A 117 -21.44 -10.26 23.06
CA ALA A 117 -21.67 -8.89 22.57
C ALA A 117 -22.58 -8.86 21.33
N ILE A 118 -22.35 -9.75 20.36
CA ILE A 118 -23.18 -9.88 19.15
C ILE A 118 -24.60 -10.28 19.53
N ASN A 119 -24.75 -11.26 20.41
CA ASN A 119 -26.06 -11.71 20.89
C ASN A 119 -26.82 -10.61 21.65
N ALA A 120 -26.12 -9.83 22.48
CA ALA A 120 -26.71 -8.70 23.18
C ALA A 120 -27.16 -7.59 22.20
N ALA A 121 -26.36 -7.32 21.16
CA ALA A 121 -26.72 -6.36 20.13
C ALA A 121 -27.94 -6.84 19.31
N ASN A 122 -27.98 -8.13 18.95
CA ASN A 122 -29.09 -8.73 18.24
C ASN A 122 -30.39 -8.73 19.05
N ARG A 123 -30.30 -9.05 20.37
CA ARG A 123 -31.46 -8.95 21.29
C ARG A 123 -32.04 -7.54 21.33
N LYS A 124 -31.19 -6.53 21.40
CA LYS A 124 -31.64 -5.13 21.33
C LYS A 124 -32.28 -4.79 19.99
N ARG A 125 -31.69 -5.25 18.90
CA ARG A 125 -32.17 -4.98 17.54
C ARG A 125 -33.51 -5.65 17.23
N PHE A 126 -33.71 -6.86 17.71
CA PHE A 126 -34.91 -7.67 17.41
C PHE A 126 -35.91 -7.70 18.55
N HIS A 127 -35.68 -6.95 19.65
CA HIS A 127 -36.52 -6.91 20.85
C HIS A 127 -36.86 -8.32 21.42
N SER A 128 -35.95 -9.30 21.22
CA SER A 128 -36.18 -10.66 21.68
C SER A 128 -35.73 -10.86 23.13
N LYS A 129 -36.55 -11.52 23.92
CA LYS A 129 -36.27 -11.86 25.33
C LYS A 129 -35.66 -13.26 25.51
N GLY A 130 -35.22 -13.88 24.45
CA GLY A 130 -34.66 -15.24 24.44
C GLY A 130 -33.32 -15.40 25.12
#